data_b801cfe8a25c4f9a3083ce5febcb392a
#
_entry.id   b801cfe8a25c4f9a3083ce5febcb392a
#
_cell.length_a   1.000
_cell.length_b   1.000
_cell.length_c   1.000
_cell.angle_alpha   90.00
_cell.angle_beta   90.00
_cell.angle_gamma   90.00
#
_symmetry.space_group_name_H-M   'P 1'
#
loop_
_entity.id
_entity.type
_entity.pdbx_description
1 polymer ?
#
loop_
_entity_poly.entity_id
_entity_poly.type
_entity_poly.pdbx_seq_one_letter_code
_entity_poly.pdbx_strand_id
1 'polypeptide(L)'
;MEVIHHGGKHTVTGSCHELRDSGQAVLIDCGLFQGKESQGADTRPLDIEFATSHLNALLLTHTHIDHIGRLPWLLASGFNHPIYCTQATAELAPLMIEDGLKLQGLSNKQSKLILKKIHSLIDPKPYGEWFPIVSKQQNNGKGHHRPNTLYARFQPAGHILGSAYIEIKLPNQEVVVFSGDLGPSNTPLLPDPQSPQQADYLFIESTYGTSTHDDIATRSERLKAIIDRSLLDGGVILIPAFSIGRTQELLFDIEHLIFEHQLSADIPIILDSPMAEKVTRSYRRFKELWGQEAKHRLELKRHPLAFEQCITVDGHRMHKKIVNRLKSTGEPAIVVAASGMCQGGRIMNYLSALLPDKRTDVILAGYQAYGTLGRELQQGEMQVSIDNKDVEVNAQIHGMSGYSAHADKEDLYRFIEGITTPPKEVHLIHGEPKTQSEFAQELQARGFLVV
;
A
#
# COMPACT_ATOMS: atom_id res chain seq x y z
N MET A 1 -27.89 -8.35 -7.39
CA MET A 1 -26.55 -7.78 -7.30
C MET A 1 -25.60 -8.57 -8.21
N GLU A 2 -24.69 -7.90 -8.90
CA GLU A 2 -23.65 -8.49 -9.73
C GLU A 2 -22.31 -7.79 -9.43
N VAL A 3 -21.21 -8.55 -9.35
CA VAL A 3 -19.85 -7.99 -9.23
C VAL A 3 -19.01 -8.47 -10.41
N ILE A 4 -18.40 -7.52 -11.13
CA ILE A 4 -17.53 -7.77 -12.27
C ILE A 4 -16.13 -7.36 -11.89
N HIS A 5 -15.16 -8.23 -12.13
CA HIS A 5 -13.75 -7.94 -11.84
C HIS A 5 -13.03 -7.55 -13.13
N HIS A 6 -12.57 -6.30 -13.21
CA HIS A 6 -11.76 -5.75 -14.29
C HIS A 6 -10.25 -5.86 -13.99
N GLY A 7 -9.90 -6.49 -12.89
CA GLY A 7 -8.56 -6.76 -12.39
C GLY A 7 -8.57 -7.07 -10.89
N GLY A 8 -7.47 -7.57 -10.36
CA GLY A 8 -7.33 -7.87 -8.94
C GLY A 8 -8.12 -9.08 -8.44
N LYS A 9 -8.74 -9.91 -9.30
CA LYS A 9 -9.42 -11.13 -8.84
C LYS A 9 -8.42 -12.23 -8.51
N HIS A 10 -7.53 -12.54 -9.43
CA HIS A 10 -6.53 -13.62 -9.32
C HIS A 10 -5.10 -13.09 -9.48
N THR A 11 -4.91 -11.82 -9.16
CA THR A 11 -3.65 -11.10 -9.20
C THR A 11 -3.52 -10.25 -7.94
N VAL A 12 -2.29 -9.96 -7.53
CA VAL A 12 -2.01 -9.06 -6.39
C VAL A 12 -1.86 -7.60 -6.83
N THR A 13 -2.16 -7.30 -8.11
CA THR A 13 -2.12 -5.93 -8.64
C THR A 13 -3.27 -5.67 -9.58
N GLY A 14 -3.52 -4.41 -9.93
CA GLY A 14 -4.56 -4.03 -10.87
C GLY A 14 -5.98 -4.07 -10.31
N SER A 15 -6.15 -3.90 -8.99
CA SER A 15 -7.46 -3.96 -8.30
C SER A 15 -8.48 -3.04 -8.95
N CYS A 16 -9.59 -3.63 -9.44
CA CYS A 16 -10.65 -2.89 -10.13
C CYS A 16 -11.92 -3.76 -10.18
N HIS A 17 -12.91 -3.40 -9.38
CA HIS A 17 -14.13 -4.19 -9.22
C HIS A 17 -15.35 -3.31 -9.46
N GLU A 18 -16.33 -3.81 -10.17
CA GLU A 18 -17.59 -3.10 -10.46
C GLU A 18 -18.76 -3.80 -9.80
N LEU A 19 -19.44 -3.09 -8.92
CA LEU A 19 -20.69 -3.54 -8.31
C LEU A 19 -21.89 -2.95 -9.06
N ARG A 20 -22.79 -3.80 -9.50
CA ARG A 20 -24.07 -3.43 -10.13
C ARG A 20 -25.24 -3.89 -9.28
N ASP A 21 -26.10 -2.98 -8.95
CA ASP A 21 -27.38 -3.29 -8.30
C ASP A 21 -28.43 -2.20 -8.57
N SER A 22 -29.69 -2.61 -8.74
CA SER A 22 -30.84 -1.72 -8.86
C SER A 22 -30.69 -0.60 -9.91
N GLY A 23 -30.00 -0.87 -11.01
CA GLY A 23 -29.74 0.07 -12.10
C GLY A 23 -28.64 1.09 -11.80
N GLN A 24 -27.90 0.90 -10.73
CA GLN A 24 -26.69 1.65 -10.40
C GLN A 24 -25.44 0.79 -10.58
N ALA A 25 -24.33 1.42 -10.95
CA ALA A 25 -23.03 0.78 -11.09
C ALA A 25 -21.96 1.65 -10.43
N VAL A 26 -21.17 1.05 -9.56
CA VAL A 26 -20.06 1.74 -8.86
C VAL A 26 -18.78 0.95 -9.06
N LEU A 27 -17.69 1.67 -9.28
CA LEU A 27 -16.37 1.09 -9.38
C LEU A 27 -15.66 1.17 -8.03
N ILE A 28 -15.01 0.11 -7.64
CA ILE A 28 -14.15 0.03 -6.46
C ILE A 28 -12.72 -0.13 -6.96
N ASP A 29 -11.90 0.89 -6.72
CA ASP A 29 -10.53 1.04 -7.20
C ASP A 29 -10.40 1.04 -8.74
N CYS A 30 -9.24 1.46 -9.23
CA CYS A 30 -8.85 1.42 -10.64
C CYS A 30 -7.32 1.36 -10.73
N GLY A 31 -6.78 0.21 -10.38
CA GLY A 31 -5.38 -0.02 -10.13
C GLY A 31 -4.56 -0.37 -11.36
N LEU A 32 -3.25 -0.14 -11.26
CA LEU A 32 -2.27 -0.49 -12.28
C LEU A 32 -1.80 -1.93 -12.10
N PHE A 33 -1.71 -2.70 -13.17
CA PHE A 33 -1.03 -3.99 -13.18
C PHE A 33 0.48 -3.80 -13.10
N GLN A 34 1.17 -4.59 -12.29
CA GLN A 34 2.61 -4.51 -12.07
C GLN A 34 3.31 -5.86 -12.31
N GLY A 35 4.63 -5.82 -12.50
CA GLY A 35 5.44 -7.02 -12.67
C GLY A 35 5.02 -7.85 -13.89
N LYS A 36 5.00 -9.18 -13.74
CA LYS A 36 4.57 -10.11 -14.81
C LYS A 36 3.07 -10.02 -15.12
N GLU A 37 2.27 -9.57 -14.19
CA GLU A 37 0.83 -9.37 -14.37
C GLU A 37 0.55 -8.27 -15.41
N SER A 38 1.48 -7.33 -15.60
CA SER A 38 1.42 -6.32 -16.66
C SER A 38 1.78 -6.87 -18.05
N GLN A 39 2.31 -8.09 -18.17
CA GLN A 39 2.76 -8.71 -19.42
C GLN A 39 1.73 -9.67 -20.02
N GLY A 40 0.53 -9.74 -19.46
CA GLY A 40 -0.59 -10.54 -19.95
C GLY A 40 -0.90 -10.20 -21.42
N ALA A 41 -1.13 -11.23 -22.23
CA ALA A 41 -0.88 -11.31 -23.66
C ALA A 41 -1.57 -10.28 -24.57
N ASP A 42 -2.55 -9.50 -24.12
CA ASP A 42 -3.31 -8.59 -25.01
C ASP A 42 -3.63 -7.21 -24.41
N THR A 43 -3.27 -6.94 -23.16
CA THR A 43 -3.69 -5.71 -22.49
C THR A 43 -2.53 -4.74 -22.34
N ARG A 44 -2.69 -3.54 -22.86
CA ARG A 44 -1.84 -2.41 -22.45
C ARG A 44 -2.15 -2.15 -20.98
N PRO A 45 -1.18 -2.20 -20.06
CA PRO A 45 -1.43 -2.17 -18.60
C PRO A 45 -2.17 -0.93 -18.10
N LEU A 46 -2.34 0.06 -18.97
CA LEU A 46 -2.99 1.34 -18.69
C LEU A 46 -4.39 1.46 -19.28
N ASP A 47 -4.76 0.66 -20.27
CA ASP A 47 -6.02 0.82 -21.00
C ASP A 47 -7.22 0.45 -20.10
N ILE A 48 -8.33 1.13 -20.31
CA ILE A 48 -9.63 0.81 -19.73
C ILE A 48 -10.43 0.05 -20.79
N GLU A 49 -10.54 -1.25 -20.62
CA GLU A 49 -11.12 -2.17 -21.60
C GLU A 49 -12.62 -2.41 -21.41
N PHE A 50 -13.22 -1.72 -20.46
CA PHE A 50 -14.63 -1.83 -20.15
C PHE A 50 -15.37 -0.50 -20.36
N ALA A 51 -16.68 -0.57 -20.57
CA ALA A 51 -17.52 0.62 -20.72
C ALA A 51 -17.61 1.39 -19.41
N THR A 52 -17.44 2.72 -19.45
CA THR A 52 -17.47 3.58 -18.27
C THR A 52 -18.71 4.49 -18.19
N SER A 53 -19.51 4.53 -19.26
CA SER A 53 -20.65 5.46 -19.39
C SER A 53 -21.82 5.19 -18.44
N HIS A 54 -21.93 3.96 -17.94
CA HIS A 54 -22.98 3.54 -17.01
C HIS A 54 -22.59 3.69 -15.54
N LEU A 55 -21.30 3.93 -15.26
CA LEU A 55 -20.81 4.09 -13.90
C LEU A 55 -21.36 5.37 -13.26
N ASN A 56 -21.71 5.29 -11.98
CA ASN A 56 -22.24 6.40 -11.20
C ASN A 56 -21.18 7.06 -10.32
N ALA A 57 -20.21 6.30 -9.83
CA ALA A 57 -19.14 6.75 -8.96
C ALA A 57 -17.94 5.79 -9.00
N LEU A 58 -16.80 6.27 -8.49
CA LEU A 58 -15.64 5.48 -8.10
C LEU A 58 -15.46 5.63 -6.59
N LEU A 59 -15.21 4.52 -5.90
CA LEU A 59 -14.82 4.47 -4.49
C LEU A 59 -13.37 3.98 -4.40
N LEU A 60 -12.51 4.72 -3.71
CA LEU A 60 -11.11 4.34 -3.53
C LEU A 60 -10.89 3.79 -2.12
N THR A 61 -10.33 2.59 -2.03
CA THR A 61 -9.95 1.98 -0.76
C THR A 61 -8.73 2.67 -0.17
N HIS A 62 -7.68 2.87 -0.97
CA HIS A 62 -6.44 3.52 -0.55
C HIS A 62 -5.62 3.98 -1.77
N THR A 63 -4.36 4.43 -1.55
CA THR A 63 -3.60 5.16 -2.58
C THR A 63 -2.41 4.41 -3.17
N HIS A 64 -2.26 3.10 -2.93
CA HIS A 64 -1.25 2.33 -3.67
C HIS A 64 -1.56 2.32 -5.17
N ILE A 65 -0.51 2.22 -5.98
CA ILE A 65 -0.63 2.41 -7.43
C ILE A 65 -1.43 1.29 -8.10
N ASP A 66 -1.45 0.11 -7.53
CA ASP A 66 -2.25 -1.04 -7.94
C ASP A 66 -3.74 -0.92 -7.56
N HIS A 67 -4.13 0.16 -6.87
CA HIS A 67 -5.51 0.54 -6.58
C HIS A 67 -5.96 1.84 -7.27
N ILE A 68 -5.03 2.76 -7.61
CA ILE A 68 -5.39 4.04 -8.23
C ILE A 68 -4.67 4.34 -9.54
N GLY A 69 -3.72 3.50 -9.96
CA GLY A 69 -2.76 3.85 -11.01
C GLY A 69 -3.37 4.04 -12.40
N ARG A 70 -4.53 3.43 -12.72
CA ARG A 70 -5.24 3.65 -13.99
C ARG A 70 -6.28 4.78 -13.93
N LEU A 71 -6.36 5.52 -12.82
CA LEU A 71 -7.29 6.65 -12.69
C LEU A 71 -7.15 7.71 -13.81
N PRO A 72 -5.94 8.10 -14.26
CA PRO A 72 -5.79 8.99 -15.41
C PRO A 72 -6.43 8.47 -16.71
N TRP A 73 -6.34 7.18 -16.95
CA TRP A 73 -6.91 6.51 -18.15
C TRP A 73 -8.41 6.31 -18.01
N LEU A 74 -8.91 6.06 -16.81
CA LEU A 74 -10.33 6.06 -16.51
C LEU A 74 -10.96 7.42 -16.84
N LEU A 75 -10.29 8.52 -16.51
CA LEU A 75 -10.74 9.86 -16.90
C LEU A 75 -10.67 10.07 -18.41
N ALA A 76 -9.64 9.56 -19.08
CA ALA A 76 -9.50 9.65 -20.52
C ALA A 76 -10.57 8.84 -21.29
N SER A 77 -11.07 7.74 -20.69
CA SER A 77 -12.20 6.96 -21.24
C SER A 77 -13.56 7.65 -21.11
N GLY A 78 -13.60 8.85 -20.50
CA GLY A 78 -14.81 9.66 -20.37
C GLY A 78 -15.48 9.62 -18.98
N PHE A 79 -14.92 8.89 -18.01
CA PHE A 79 -15.44 8.92 -16.64
C PHE A 79 -15.43 10.34 -16.07
N ASN A 80 -16.58 10.80 -15.58
CA ASN A 80 -16.76 12.16 -15.06
C ASN A 80 -17.73 12.19 -13.87
N HIS A 81 -17.66 11.21 -13.00
CA HIS A 81 -18.50 11.06 -11.81
C HIS A 81 -17.69 11.28 -10.54
N PRO A 82 -18.34 11.40 -9.35
CA PRO A 82 -17.64 11.55 -8.08
C PRO A 82 -16.66 10.43 -7.81
N ILE A 83 -15.53 10.79 -7.18
CA ILE A 83 -14.53 9.86 -6.66
C ILE A 83 -14.59 9.99 -5.15
N TYR A 84 -15.22 9.03 -4.50
CA TYR A 84 -15.32 8.99 -3.04
C TYR A 84 -14.11 8.28 -2.44
N CYS A 85 -13.56 8.87 -1.40
CA CYS A 85 -12.45 8.31 -0.64
C CYS A 85 -12.37 8.95 0.76
N THR A 86 -11.49 8.47 1.61
CA THR A 86 -11.25 9.12 2.90
C THR A 86 -10.52 10.46 2.74
N GLN A 87 -10.52 11.30 3.78
CA GLN A 87 -9.85 12.60 3.74
C GLN A 87 -8.34 12.47 3.50
N ALA A 88 -7.69 11.50 4.14
CA ALA A 88 -6.27 11.29 3.97
C ALA A 88 -5.94 10.71 2.57
N THR A 89 -6.77 9.79 2.07
CA THR A 89 -6.67 9.29 0.68
C THR A 89 -6.85 10.43 -0.33
N ALA A 90 -7.76 11.37 -0.10
CA ALA A 90 -7.96 12.55 -0.96
C ALA A 90 -6.71 13.45 -1.05
N GLU A 91 -5.92 13.57 0.03
CA GLU A 91 -4.66 14.31 0.03
C GLU A 91 -3.52 13.52 -0.65
N LEU A 92 -3.46 12.21 -0.42
CA LEU A 92 -2.36 11.36 -0.89
C LEU A 92 -2.50 10.94 -2.36
N ALA A 93 -3.72 10.69 -2.85
CA ALA A 93 -3.94 10.19 -4.21
C ALA A 93 -3.35 11.10 -5.31
N PRO A 94 -3.49 12.44 -5.27
CA PRO A 94 -2.84 13.30 -6.25
C PRO A 94 -1.31 13.22 -6.23
N LEU A 95 -0.69 13.01 -5.06
CA LEU A 95 0.77 12.87 -4.93
C LEU A 95 1.25 11.58 -5.60
N MET A 96 0.56 10.46 -5.35
CA MET A 96 0.91 9.16 -5.92
C MET A 96 0.68 9.13 -7.44
N ILE A 97 -0.43 9.71 -7.91
CA ILE A 97 -0.70 9.82 -9.36
C ILE A 97 0.31 10.73 -10.04
N GLU A 98 0.71 11.85 -9.45
CA GLU A 98 1.74 12.74 -10.02
C GLU A 98 3.06 12.00 -10.25
N ASP A 99 3.47 11.18 -9.30
CA ASP A 99 4.68 10.37 -9.40
C ASP A 99 4.57 9.31 -10.51
N GLY A 100 3.46 8.58 -10.54
CA GLY A 100 3.17 7.61 -11.60
C GLY A 100 3.17 8.22 -13.00
N LEU A 101 2.56 9.39 -13.18
CA LEU A 101 2.54 10.11 -14.46
C LEU A 101 3.95 10.54 -14.90
N LYS A 102 4.80 10.97 -13.97
CA LYS A 102 6.21 11.32 -14.27
C LYS A 102 7.00 10.10 -14.71
N LEU A 103 6.84 8.96 -14.04
CA LEU A 103 7.50 7.70 -14.40
C LEU A 103 7.08 7.24 -15.82
N GLN A 104 5.85 7.54 -16.23
CA GLN A 104 5.33 7.25 -17.58
C GLN A 104 5.71 8.29 -18.64
N GLY A 105 6.51 9.28 -18.28
CA GLY A 105 7.05 10.27 -19.20
C GLY A 105 6.08 11.38 -19.62
N LEU A 106 4.95 11.57 -18.90
CA LEU A 106 4.04 12.67 -19.20
C LEU A 106 4.66 14.03 -18.84
N SER A 107 4.40 15.02 -19.67
CA SER A 107 4.86 16.39 -19.40
C SER A 107 4.19 17.00 -18.16
N ASN A 108 4.87 17.90 -17.50
CA ASN A 108 4.32 18.63 -16.34
C ASN A 108 2.98 19.33 -16.65
N LYS A 109 2.76 19.79 -17.90
CA LYS A 109 1.50 20.42 -18.31
C LYS A 109 0.35 19.42 -18.34
N GLN A 110 0.59 18.24 -18.93
CA GLN A 110 -0.40 17.15 -18.98
C GLN A 110 -0.73 16.64 -17.58
N SER A 111 0.29 16.37 -16.75
CA SER A 111 0.11 15.93 -15.37
C SER A 111 -0.74 16.92 -14.57
N LYS A 112 -0.47 18.23 -14.65
CA LYS A 112 -1.26 19.27 -13.98
C LYS A 112 -2.73 19.28 -14.42
N LEU A 113 -3.03 19.06 -15.70
CA LEU A 113 -4.41 19.01 -16.19
C LEU A 113 -5.16 17.79 -15.63
N ILE A 114 -4.52 16.63 -15.63
CA ILE A 114 -5.06 15.39 -15.07
C ILE A 114 -5.32 15.56 -13.58
N LEU A 115 -4.33 16.03 -12.82
CA LEU A 115 -4.46 16.25 -11.37
C LEU A 115 -5.57 17.26 -11.03
N LYS A 116 -5.69 18.34 -11.80
CA LYS A 116 -6.80 19.30 -11.63
C LYS A 116 -8.15 18.63 -11.84
N LYS A 117 -8.25 17.74 -12.83
CA LYS A 117 -9.49 17.00 -13.09
C LYS A 117 -9.80 16.02 -11.96
N ILE A 118 -8.83 15.24 -11.50
CA ILE A 118 -8.96 14.33 -10.34
C ILE A 118 -9.45 15.12 -9.13
N HIS A 119 -8.78 16.20 -8.76
CA HIS A 119 -9.15 17.09 -7.65
C HIS A 119 -10.61 17.58 -7.73
N SER A 120 -11.08 17.89 -8.95
CA SER A 120 -12.46 18.36 -9.15
C SER A 120 -13.53 17.27 -9.00
N LEU A 121 -13.14 16.01 -8.97
CA LEU A 121 -14.04 14.85 -8.84
C LEU A 121 -13.96 14.21 -7.46
N ILE A 122 -12.85 14.38 -6.74
CA ILE A 122 -12.69 13.85 -5.38
C ILE A 122 -13.71 14.49 -4.44
N ASP A 123 -14.44 13.64 -3.73
CA ASP A 123 -15.42 14.00 -2.69
C ASP A 123 -15.06 13.19 -1.42
N PRO A 124 -14.23 13.77 -0.51
CA PRO A 124 -13.76 13.07 0.66
C PRO A 124 -14.88 12.84 1.68
N LYS A 125 -14.90 11.66 2.29
CA LYS A 125 -15.85 11.27 3.33
C LYS A 125 -15.12 10.88 4.62
N PRO A 126 -15.71 11.17 5.79
CA PRO A 126 -15.16 10.69 7.04
C PRO A 126 -15.33 9.18 7.19
N TYR A 127 -14.54 8.58 8.08
CA TYR A 127 -14.77 7.20 8.49
C TYR A 127 -16.07 7.07 9.31
N GLY A 128 -16.70 5.91 9.22
CA GLY A 128 -17.84 5.51 10.06
C GLY A 128 -19.19 6.06 9.64
N GLU A 129 -19.27 6.98 8.68
CA GLU A 129 -20.52 7.64 8.28
C GLU A 129 -21.07 7.08 6.96
N TRP A 130 -22.35 6.72 6.95
CA TRP A 130 -23.06 6.34 5.74
C TRP A 130 -23.36 7.54 4.86
N PHE A 131 -23.02 7.47 3.58
CA PHE A 131 -23.35 8.49 2.59
C PHE A 131 -24.00 7.87 1.35
N PRO A 132 -24.94 8.56 0.68
CA PRO A 132 -25.53 8.08 -0.56
C PRO A 132 -24.55 8.18 -1.72
N ILE A 133 -24.49 7.14 -2.56
CA ILE A 133 -23.76 7.18 -3.82
C ILE A 133 -24.63 7.86 -4.87
N VAL A 134 -24.24 9.04 -5.31
CA VAL A 134 -25.02 9.85 -6.27
C VAL A 134 -24.18 10.20 -7.50
N SER A 135 -24.77 10.06 -8.69
CA SER A 135 -24.13 10.55 -9.92
C SER A 135 -24.26 12.08 -10.06
N LYS A 136 -23.37 12.72 -10.84
CA LYS A 136 -23.45 14.16 -11.11
C LYS A 136 -24.80 14.62 -11.69
N GLN A 137 -25.46 13.78 -12.48
CA GLN A 137 -26.77 14.08 -13.07
C GLN A 137 -27.92 14.09 -12.04
N GLN A 138 -27.68 13.50 -10.86
CA GLN A 138 -28.70 13.37 -9.81
C GLN A 138 -28.63 14.49 -8.74
N ASN A 139 -27.60 15.32 -8.79
CA ASN A 139 -27.31 16.34 -7.75
C ASN A 139 -28.11 17.67 -7.96
N ASN A 140 -29.31 17.59 -8.56
CA ASN A 140 -30.19 18.76 -8.77
C ASN A 140 -30.99 19.11 -7.50
N GLY A 141 -30.35 19.25 -6.35
CA GLY A 141 -30.81 20.08 -5.24
C GLY A 141 -32.07 19.68 -4.46
N LYS A 142 -32.67 18.50 -4.71
CA LYS A 142 -33.81 18.01 -3.93
C LYS A 142 -33.45 16.65 -3.31
N GLY A 143 -33.08 16.70 -2.02
CA GLY A 143 -32.79 15.54 -1.20
C GLY A 143 -34.01 14.63 -1.00
N HIS A 144 -34.42 13.91 -2.02
CA HIS A 144 -35.39 12.85 -1.88
C HIS A 144 -34.67 11.52 -1.81
N HIS A 145 -34.85 10.77 -0.71
CA HIS A 145 -34.55 9.36 -0.61
C HIS A 145 -35.19 8.65 -1.81
N ARG A 146 -34.36 8.21 -2.77
CA ARG A 146 -34.83 7.38 -3.88
C ARG A 146 -34.82 5.93 -3.42
N PRO A 147 -35.86 5.12 -3.74
CA PRO A 147 -36.00 3.77 -3.24
C PRO A 147 -34.85 2.81 -3.63
N ASN A 148 -34.02 3.18 -4.61
CA ASN A 148 -32.93 2.33 -5.14
C ASN A 148 -31.53 2.95 -4.92
N THR A 149 -31.34 3.80 -3.89
CA THR A 149 -30.04 4.42 -3.63
C THR A 149 -29.10 3.45 -2.93
N LEU A 150 -27.89 3.28 -3.48
CA LEU A 150 -26.78 2.63 -2.78
C LEU A 150 -26.18 3.60 -1.76
N TYR A 151 -25.83 3.10 -0.60
CA TYR A 151 -25.12 3.87 0.42
C TYR A 151 -23.75 3.23 0.64
N ALA A 152 -22.71 4.04 0.80
CA ALA A 152 -21.39 3.55 1.16
C ALA A 152 -20.93 4.11 2.51
N ARG A 153 -20.02 3.40 3.15
CA ARG A 153 -19.31 3.80 4.35
C ARG A 153 -17.87 3.32 4.28
N PHE A 154 -16.94 4.20 4.64
CA PHE A 154 -15.53 3.85 4.78
C PHE A 154 -15.21 3.50 6.24
N GLN A 155 -14.46 2.43 6.45
CA GLN A 155 -13.97 2.04 7.76
C GLN A 155 -12.45 1.85 7.72
N PRO A 156 -11.69 2.12 8.80
CA PRO A 156 -10.25 1.98 8.79
C PRO A 156 -9.80 0.55 8.43
N ALA A 157 -8.93 0.44 7.44
CA ALA A 157 -8.35 -0.84 7.01
C ALA A 157 -6.95 -1.11 7.60
N GLY A 158 -6.31 -0.13 8.26
CA GLY A 158 -5.03 -0.31 8.95
C GLY A 158 -3.80 -0.47 8.04
N HIS A 159 -3.97 -0.54 6.73
CA HIS A 159 -2.92 -0.86 5.77
C HIS A 159 -1.93 0.30 5.53
N ILE A 160 -2.44 1.47 5.17
CA ILE A 160 -1.68 2.73 5.07
C ILE A 160 -2.55 3.89 5.56
N LEU A 161 -1.95 5.08 5.73
CA LEU A 161 -2.71 6.27 6.11
C LEU A 161 -3.87 6.52 5.14
N GLY A 162 -5.08 6.58 5.67
CA GLY A 162 -6.29 6.82 4.89
C GLY A 162 -6.91 5.57 4.26
N SER A 163 -6.28 4.40 4.36
CA SER A 163 -6.84 3.16 3.84
C SER A 163 -8.18 2.80 4.50
N ALA A 164 -9.09 2.30 3.68
CA ALA A 164 -10.41 1.91 4.13
C ALA A 164 -10.87 0.60 3.50
N TYR A 165 -11.54 -0.23 4.26
CA TYR A 165 -12.49 -1.14 3.65
C TYR A 165 -13.82 -0.42 3.42
N ILE A 166 -14.58 -0.89 2.45
CA ILE A 166 -15.78 -0.22 1.96
C ILE A 166 -16.98 -1.12 2.23
N GLU A 167 -17.96 -0.61 2.97
CA GLU A 167 -19.26 -1.23 3.13
C GLU A 167 -20.24 -0.55 2.17
N ILE A 168 -20.95 -1.33 1.34
CA ILE A 168 -21.99 -0.84 0.42
C ILE A 168 -23.32 -1.47 0.80
N LYS A 169 -24.24 -0.63 1.27
CA LYS A 169 -25.60 -1.05 1.61
C LYS A 169 -26.48 -0.98 0.38
N LEU A 170 -27.07 -2.12 0.04
CA LEU A 170 -28.02 -2.28 -1.05
C LEU A 170 -29.43 -1.84 -0.64
N PRO A 171 -30.36 -1.57 -1.60
CA PRO A 171 -31.74 -1.19 -1.28
C PRO A 171 -32.52 -2.23 -0.46
N ASN A 172 -32.18 -3.52 -0.61
CA ASN A 172 -32.76 -4.62 0.18
C ASN A 172 -32.14 -4.77 1.59
N GLN A 173 -31.29 -3.83 2.02
CA GLN A 173 -30.56 -3.78 3.29
C GLN A 173 -29.40 -4.79 3.42
N GLU A 174 -29.11 -5.59 2.41
CA GLU A 174 -27.87 -6.37 2.38
C GLU A 174 -26.64 -5.46 2.29
N VAL A 175 -25.53 -5.95 2.85
CA VAL A 175 -24.26 -5.21 2.87
C VAL A 175 -23.21 -6.00 2.12
N VAL A 176 -22.62 -5.35 1.13
CA VAL A 176 -21.46 -5.84 0.37
C VAL A 176 -20.22 -5.17 0.93
N VAL A 177 -19.21 -5.95 1.30
CA VAL A 177 -17.95 -5.44 1.84
C VAL A 177 -16.82 -5.74 0.86
N PHE A 178 -16.06 -4.70 0.51
CA PHE A 178 -14.78 -4.82 -0.19
C PHE A 178 -13.67 -4.44 0.80
N SER A 179 -12.80 -5.40 1.13
CA SER A 179 -11.75 -5.16 2.13
C SER A 179 -10.74 -4.09 1.69
N GLY A 180 -10.54 -3.91 0.38
CA GLY A 180 -9.29 -3.35 -0.10
C GLY A 180 -8.14 -4.16 0.48
N ASP A 181 -7.02 -3.51 0.76
CA ASP A 181 -5.91 -4.11 1.47
C ASP A 181 -6.06 -3.87 2.98
N LEU A 182 -6.03 -4.94 3.75
CA LEU A 182 -6.10 -4.89 5.20
C LEU A 182 -4.70 -4.83 5.82
N GLY A 183 -4.53 -4.03 6.83
CA GLY A 183 -3.30 -3.99 7.62
C GLY A 183 -3.23 -5.12 8.65
N PRO A 184 -2.01 -5.50 9.07
CA PRO A 184 -1.83 -6.44 10.16
C PRO A 184 -2.25 -5.81 11.49
N SER A 185 -2.62 -6.66 12.44
CA SER A 185 -2.94 -6.24 13.80
C SER A 185 -1.69 -5.86 14.59
N ASN A 186 -1.89 -5.04 15.63
CA ASN A 186 -0.85 -4.61 16.56
C ASN A 186 0.27 -3.77 15.92
N THR A 187 -0.01 -3.11 14.79
CA THR A 187 0.94 -2.14 14.24
C THR A 187 0.93 -0.86 15.08
N PRO A 188 2.11 -0.31 15.43
CA PRO A 188 2.14 0.82 16.38
C PRO A 188 1.68 2.15 15.78
N LEU A 189 1.77 2.32 14.46
CA LEU A 189 1.52 3.61 13.80
C LEU A 189 0.06 3.83 13.42
N LEU A 190 -0.64 2.80 12.94
CA LEU A 190 -2.04 2.89 12.50
C LEU A 190 -2.94 1.98 13.35
N PRO A 191 -4.25 2.28 13.43
CA PRO A 191 -5.18 1.43 14.15
C PRO A 191 -5.44 0.12 13.41
N ASP A 192 -5.66 -0.95 14.17
CA ASP A 192 -6.05 -2.24 13.64
C ASP A 192 -7.39 -2.17 12.89
N PRO A 193 -7.56 -2.90 11.77
CA PRO A 193 -8.86 -3.03 11.14
C PRO A 193 -9.86 -3.73 12.07
N GLN A 194 -11.06 -3.15 12.17
CA GLN A 194 -12.15 -3.76 12.95
C GLN A 194 -13.10 -4.44 11.99
N SER A 195 -13.57 -5.65 12.33
CA SER A 195 -14.54 -6.38 11.52
C SER A 195 -15.86 -5.62 11.39
N PRO A 196 -16.52 -5.64 10.23
CA PRO A 196 -17.83 -5.01 10.05
C PRO A 196 -18.90 -5.70 10.89
N GLN A 197 -19.96 -4.97 11.23
CA GLN A 197 -21.11 -5.53 11.94
C GLN A 197 -21.89 -6.52 11.07
N GLN A 198 -21.94 -6.27 9.78
CA GLN A 198 -22.65 -7.07 8.79
C GLN A 198 -21.88 -7.08 7.47
N ALA A 199 -21.74 -8.26 6.88
CA ALA A 199 -21.30 -8.44 5.51
C ALA A 199 -22.08 -9.62 4.93
N ASP A 200 -23.10 -9.36 4.11
CA ASP A 200 -23.81 -10.45 3.41
C ASP A 200 -22.93 -11.06 2.32
N TYR A 201 -22.16 -10.22 1.64
CA TYR A 201 -21.16 -10.60 0.63
C TYR A 201 -19.85 -9.94 0.97
N LEU A 202 -18.81 -10.76 1.17
CA LEU A 202 -17.48 -10.28 1.54
C LEU A 202 -16.49 -10.54 0.39
N PHE A 203 -15.94 -9.46 -0.17
CA PHE A 203 -14.81 -9.50 -1.10
C PHE A 203 -13.55 -9.13 -0.32
N ILE A 204 -12.66 -10.11 -0.06
CA ILE A 204 -11.52 -9.95 0.83
C ILE A 204 -10.21 -10.28 0.13
N GLU A 205 -9.17 -9.46 0.42
CA GLU A 205 -7.82 -9.73 -0.04
C GLU A 205 -7.31 -11.10 0.44
N SER A 206 -6.33 -11.62 -0.26
CA SER A 206 -5.74 -12.92 0.05
C SER A 206 -4.23 -12.97 -0.20
N THR A 207 -3.57 -11.82 -0.14
CA THR A 207 -2.12 -11.66 -0.41
C THR A 207 -1.30 -12.64 0.41
N TYR A 208 -1.57 -12.74 1.70
CA TYR A 208 -0.92 -13.68 2.62
C TYR A 208 -1.87 -14.73 3.21
N GLY A 209 -2.89 -15.15 2.46
CA GLY A 209 -3.90 -16.10 2.92
C GLY A 209 -3.38 -17.46 3.39
N THR A 210 -2.12 -17.81 3.10
CA THR A 210 -1.51 -19.10 3.49
C THR A 210 -0.28 -18.95 4.37
N SER A 211 0.10 -17.74 4.77
CA SER A 211 1.31 -17.52 5.55
C SER A 211 1.09 -16.53 6.69
N THR A 212 1.85 -16.70 7.76
CA THR A 212 1.90 -15.80 8.90
C THR A 212 3.14 -14.93 8.86
N HIS A 213 3.04 -13.74 9.43
CA HIS A 213 4.17 -12.83 9.55
C HIS A 213 5.02 -13.15 10.77
N ASP A 214 6.25 -12.64 10.75
CA ASP A 214 7.06 -12.55 11.96
C ASP A 214 6.32 -11.70 13.00
N ASP A 215 6.47 -12.05 14.27
CA ASP A 215 5.84 -11.32 15.36
C ASP A 215 6.26 -9.84 15.35
N ILE A 216 5.26 -8.97 15.24
CA ILE A 216 5.43 -7.51 15.22
C ILE A 216 6.09 -7.03 16.53
N ALA A 217 5.78 -7.67 17.66
CA ALA A 217 6.37 -7.29 18.97
C ALA A 217 7.90 -7.43 18.98
N THR A 218 8.46 -8.37 18.22
CA THR A 218 9.90 -8.63 18.16
C THR A 218 10.61 -7.94 16.99
N ARG A 219 9.87 -7.30 16.08
CA ARG A 219 10.44 -6.74 14.84
C ARG A 219 11.50 -5.67 15.09
N SER A 220 11.30 -4.84 16.13
CA SER A 220 12.24 -3.78 16.52
C SER A 220 13.56 -4.36 17.05
N GLU A 221 13.49 -5.42 17.87
CA GLU A 221 14.68 -6.14 18.38
C GLU A 221 15.45 -6.82 17.24
N ARG A 222 14.75 -7.44 16.29
CA ARG A 222 15.36 -8.04 15.10
C ARG A 222 16.03 -6.99 14.22
N LEU A 223 15.39 -5.85 14.01
CA LEU A 223 15.98 -4.73 13.29
C LEU A 223 17.26 -4.25 13.99
N LYS A 224 17.21 -4.11 15.32
CA LYS A 224 18.37 -3.76 16.14
C LYS A 224 19.53 -4.75 15.97
N ALA A 225 19.24 -6.04 16.02
CA ALA A 225 20.28 -7.07 15.86
C ALA A 225 21.02 -6.98 14.51
N ILE A 226 20.30 -6.67 13.43
CA ILE A 226 20.90 -6.45 12.11
C ILE A 226 21.74 -5.16 12.12
N ILE A 227 21.24 -4.09 12.72
CA ILE A 227 21.95 -2.82 12.84
C ILE A 227 23.23 -3.00 13.65
N ASP A 228 23.17 -3.63 14.83
CA ASP A 228 24.33 -3.88 15.68
C ASP A 228 25.42 -4.67 14.95
N ARG A 229 25.02 -5.69 14.20
CA ARG A 229 25.94 -6.49 13.39
C ARG A 229 26.63 -5.66 12.32
N SER A 230 25.86 -4.88 11.56
CA SER A 230 26.36 -4.02 10.50
C SER A 230 27.31 -2.94 11.04
N LEU A 231 27.09 -2.48 12.25
CA LEU A 231 27.97 -1.50 12.91
C LEU A 231 29.33 -2.10 13.31
N LEU A 232 29.36 -3.39 13.67
CA LEU A 232 30.60 -4.06 14.08
C LEU A 232 31.62 -4.16 12.94
N ASP A 233 31.16 -4.32 11.71
CA ASP A 233 32.03 -4.44 10.53
C ASP A 233 32.08 -3.15 9.66
N GLY A 234 31.35 -2.10 10.06
CA GLY A 234 31.28 -0.84 9.35
C GLY A 234 30.47 -0.90 8.06
N GLY A 235 29.45 -1.74 8.01
CA GLY A 235 28.62 -1.95 6.83
C GLY A 235 27.54 -0.89 6.63
N VAL A 236 26.89 -0.95 5.48
CA VAL A 236 25.72 -0.13 5.12
C VAL A 236 24.48 -1.00 5.15
N ILE A 237 23.43 -0.50 5.76
CA ILE A 237 22.11 -1.15 5.74
C ILE A 237 21.26 -0.50 4.66
N LEU A 238 20.82 -1.28 3.69
CA LEU A 238 19.90 -0.87 2.63
C LEU A 238 18.50 -1.41 2.91
N ILE A 239 17.52 -0.54 2.96
CA ILE A 239 16.12 -0.91 3.19
C ILE A 239 15.27 -0.44 2.01
N PRO A 240 15.05 -1.31 1.01
CA PRO A 240 14.06 -1.07 -0.03
C PRO A 240 12.69 -0.87 0.60
N ALA A 241 12.07 0.30 0.39
CA ALA A 241 10.79 0.59 1.01
C ALA A 241 9.84 1.34 0.06
N PHE A 242 8.56 1.02 0.11
CA PHE A 242 7.54 1.83 -0.54
C PHE A 242 7.47 3.21 0.12
N SER A 243 7.24 4.22 -0.69
CA SER A 243 7.19 5.62 -0.24
C SER A 243 6.06 5.90 0.74
N ILE A 244 5.01 5.08 0.71
CA ILE A 244 3.85 5.15 1.60
C ILE A 244 3.70 3.86 2.41
N GLY A 245 3.39 3.99 3.70
CA GLY A 245 3.20 2.90 4.65
C GLY A 245 4.52 2.40 5.22
N ARG A 246 5.26 1.62 4.44
CA ARG A 246 6.48 0.94 4.87
C ARG A 246 7.55 1.87 5.41
N THR A 247 7.86 2.93 4.68
CA THR A 247 8.86 3.91 5.12
C THR A 247 8.50 4.51 6.47
N GLN A 248 7.22 4.81 6.72
CA GLN A 248 6.79 5.43 7.95
C GLN A 248 6.86 4.45 9.14
N GLU A 249 6.52 3.18 8.95
CA GLU A 249 6.66 2.13 9.97
C GLU A 249 8.14 1.91 10.35
N LEU A 250 9.04 1.87 9.37
CA LEU A 250 10.48 1.75 9.61
C LEU A 250 11.03 2.96 10.38
N LEU A 251 10.66 4.17 9.98
CA LEU A 251 11.07 5.39 10.69
C LEU A 251 10.57 5.41 12.14
N PHE A 252 9.36 4.89 12.37
CA PHE A 252 8.76 4.79 13.69
C PHE A 252 9.58 3.90 14.63
N ASP A 253 10.02 2.74 14.16
CA ASP A 253 10.82 1.80 14.95
C ASP A 253 12.28 2.26 15.10
N ILE A 254 12.88 2.84 14.05
CA ILE A 254 14.23 3.43 14.13
C ILE A 254 14.28 4.57 15.16
N GLU A 255 13.27 5.45 15.18
CA GLU A 255 13.16 6.50 16.20
C GLU A 255 13.08 5.91 17.61
N HIS A 256 12.31 4.82 17.76
CA HIS A 256 12.21 4.14 19.04
C HIS A 256 13.57 3.60 19.53
N LEU A 257 14.31 2.92 18.66
CA LEU A 257 15.63 2.39 18.99
C LEU A 257 16.62 3.50 19.37
N ILE A 258 16.56 4.65 18.71
CA ILE A 258 17.39 5.81 19.06
C ILE A 258 16.98 6.36 20.43
N PHE A 259 15.68 6.52 20.68
CA PHE A 259 15.18 7.07 21.93
C PHE A 259 15.53 6.19 23.14
N GLU A 260 15.40 4.89 23.03
CA GLU A 260 15.78 3.94 24.07
C GLU A 260 17.29 3.77 24.26
N HIS A 261 18.09 4.61 23.57
CA HIS A 261 19.55 4.52 23.54
C HIS A 261 20.10 3.16 23.12
N GLN A 262 19.30 2.41 22.38
CA GLN A 262 19.68 1.10 21.84
C GLN A 262 20.40 1.23 20.48
N LEU A 263 20.30 2.41 19.84
CA LEU A 263 21.00 2.76 18.61
C LEU A 263 21.75 4.07 18.83
N SER A 264 23.02 4.12 18.36
CA SER A 264 23.80 5.37 18.44
C SER A 264 23.15 6.48 17.62
N ALA A 265 23.04 7.67 18.22
CA ALA A 265 22.55 8.87 17.56
C ALA A 265 23.49 9.37 16.43
N ASP A 266 24.72 8.86 16.36
CA ASP A 266 25.70 9.25 15.34
C ASP A 266 25.53 8.54 13.99
N ILE A 267 24.67 7.50 13.94
CA ILE A 267 24.41 6.76 12.70
C ILE A 267 23.46 7.57 11.81
N PRO A 268 23.87 7.97 10.60
CA PRO A 268 22.99 8.68 9.70
C PRO A 268 21.87 7.78 9.18
N ILE A 269 20.63 8.23 9.35
CA ILE A 269 19.44 7.62 8.75
C ILE A 269 19.13 8.40 7.47
N ILE A 270 19.36 7.80 6.34
CA ILE A 270 19.26 8.46 5.04
C ILE A 270 17.93 8.06 4.39
N LEU A 271 16.97 8.99 4.38
CA LEU A 271 15.72 8.84 3.64
C LEU A 271 15.92 9.35 2.21
N ASP A 272 16.20 8.42 1.28
CA ASP A 272 16.46 8.78 -0.11
C ASP A 272 15.25 8.51 -1.02
N SER A 273 14.15 9.18 -0.69
CA SER A 273 12.90 9.14 -1.44
C SER A 273 12.14 10.47 -1.28
N PRO A 274 12.16 11.36 -2.28
CA PRO A 274 11.40 12.62 -2.24
C PRO A 274 9.90 12.42 -2.07
N MET A 275 9.37 11.31 -2.59
CA MET A 275 7.96 10.96 -2.40
C MET A 275 7.68 10.56 -0.96
N ALA A 276 8.53 9.70 -0.37
CA ALA A 276 8.37 9.29 1.03
C ALA A 276 8.42 10.49 1.99
N GLU A 277 9.24 11.49 1.71
CA GLU A 277 9.28 12.73 2.51
C GLU A 277 7.94 13.50 2.43
N LYS A 278 7.35 13.64 1.23
CA LYS A 278 6.04 14.29 1.06
C LYS A 278 4.94 13.51 1.78
N VAL A 279 4.91 12.19 1.62
CA VAL A 279 3.96 11.29 2.29
C VAL A 279 4.12 11.38 3.81
N THR A 280 5.34 11.38 4.33
CA THR A 280 5.60 11.53 5.78
C THR A 280 5.06 12.85 6.32
N ARG A 281 5.10 13.94 5.53
CA ARG A 281 4.43 15.20 5.92
C ARG A 281 2.91 15.04 6.03
N SER A 282 2.27 14.29 5.13
CA SER A 282 0.84 14.01 5.23
C SER A 282 0.53 13.14 6.46
N TYR A 283 1.33 12.10 6.76
CA TYR A 283 1.21 11.37 8.02
C TYR A 283 1.24 12.28 9.24
N ARG A 284 2.15 13.24 9.27
CA ARG A 284 2.23 14.23 10.37
C ARG A 284 1.04 15.19 10.43
N ARG A 285 0.33 15.41 9.32
CA ARG A 285 -0.91 16.22 9.29
C ARG A 285 -2.11 15.49 9.86
N PHE A 286 -2.24 14.20 9.61
CA PHE A 286 -3.36 13.36 10.02
C PHE A 286 -3.04 12.52 11.26
N LYS A 287 -2.46 13.14 12.30
CA LYS A 287 -2.10 12.46 13.56
C LYS A 287 -3.31 11.89 14.27
N GLU A 288 -4.49 12.45 14.07
CA GLU A 288 -5.75 11.98 14.62
C GLU A 288 -6.11 10.56 14.13
N LEU A 289 -5.60 10.17 12.96
CA LEU A 289 -5.78 8.83 12.39
C LEU A 289 -4.74 7.81 12.86
N TRP A 290 -3.75 8.23 13.68
CA TRP A 290 -2.72 7.33 14.18
C TRP A 290 -3.26 6.37 15.24
N GLY A 291 -2.60 5.22 15.40
CA GLY A 291 -2.86 4.23 16.44
C GLY A 291 -2.57 4.77 17.84
N GLN A 292 -2.99 4.03 18.86
CA GLN A 292 -2.88 4.45 20.27
C GLN A 292 -1.42 4.64 20.69
N GLU A 293 -0.52 3.71 20.31
CA GLU A 293 0.89 3.81 20.66
C GLU A 293 1.53 5.06 20.06
N ALA A 294 1.29 5.34 18.78
CA ALA A 294 1.82 6.53 18.13
C ALA A 294 1.29 7.82 18.77
N LYS A 295 0.03 7.87 19.15
CA LYS A 295 -0.56 9.00 19.91
C LYS A 295 0.08 9.17 21.27
N HIS A 296 0.30 8.07 21.99
CA HIS A 296 0.98 8.10 23.29
C HIS A 296 2.41 8.66 23.19
N ARG A 297 3.17 8.32 22.15
CA ARG A 297 4.49 8.91 21.93
C ARG A 297 4.43 10.44 21.73
N LEU A 298 3.39 10.95 21.02
CA LEU A 298 3.20 12.39 20.87
C LEU A 298 2.91 13.07 22.22
N GLU A 299 2.13 12.44 23.12
CA GLU A 299 1.87 12.94 24.49
C GLU A 299 3.17 13.06 25.29
N LEU A 300 4.11 12.13 25.07
CA LEU A 300 5.46 12.16 25.66
C LEU A 300 6.39 13.18 24.96
N LYS A 301 5.86 14.05 24.09
CA LYS A 301 6.61 15.04 23.27
C LYS A 301 7.63 14.40 22.33
N ARG A 302 7.47 13.13 22.00
CA ARG A 302 8.24 12.44 20.95
C ARG A 302 7.54 12.59 19.61
N HIS A 303 8.33 12.67 18.55
CA HIS A 303 7.78 12.77 17.20
C HIS A 303 8.36 11.68 16.30
N PRO A 304 7.76 10.45 16.28
CA PRO A 304 8.38 9.28 15.65
C PRO A 304 8.63 9.41 14.15
N LEU A 305 7.98 10.37 13.48
CA LEU A 305 8.20 10.65 12.06
C LEU A 305 8.93 11.99 11.81
N ALA A 306 9.61 12.56 12.83
CA ALA A 306 10.37 13.80 12.70
C ALA A 306 11.48 13.86 13.77
N PHE A 307 12.60 13.23 13.52
CA PHE A 307 13.76 13.19 14.39
C PHE A 307 15.03 13.67 13.65
N GLU A 308 15.98 14.23 14.40
CA GLU A 308 17.14 14.96 13.84
C GLU A 308 18.09 14.10 13.01
N GLN A 309 18.21 12.81 13.33
CA GLN A 309 19.09 11.87 12.65
C GLN A 309 18.63 11.49 11.26
N CYS A 310 17.35 11.78 10.91
CA CYS A 310 16.78 11.46 9.62
C CYS A 310 17.13 12.53 8.58
N ILE A 311 18.05 12.18 7.69
CA ILE A 311 18.53 13.05 6.61
C ILE A 311 17.74 12.77 5.35
N THR A 312 16.97 13.73 4.88
CA THR A 312 16.26 13.64 3.59
C THR A 312 17.16 14.08 2.43
N VAL A 313 17.10 13.31 1.33
CA VAL A 313 17.95 13.55 0.16
C VAL A 313 17.19 14.30 -0.92
N ASP A 314 17.58 15.57 -1.12
CA ASP A 314 17.03 16.41 -2.17
C ASP A 314 17.81 16.27 -3.49
N GLY A 315 17.07 15.87 -4.52
CA GLY A 315 17.55 15.88 -5.89
C GLY A 315 18.58 14.79 -6.24
N HIS A 316 18.74 14.58 -7.54
CA HIS A 316 19.57 13.52 -8.10
C HIS A 316 21.07 13.73 -7.84
N ARG A 317 21.53 14.98 -7.77
CA ARG A 317 22.95 15.28 -7.52
C ARG A 317 23.39 14.86 -6.12
N MET A 318 22.54 15.11 -5.10
CA MET A 318 22.83 14.71 -3.72
C MET A 318 22.78 13.19 -3.59
N HIS A 319 21.77 12.55 -4.17
CA HIS A 319 21.66 11.10 -4.25
C HIS A 319 22.98 10.46 -4.77
N LYS A 320 23.47 10.88 -5.96
CA LYS A 320 24.71 10.34 -6.52
C LYS A 320 25.92 10.55 -5.61
N LYS A 321 26.01 11.70 -4.93
CA LYS A 321 27.11 11.96 -3.98
C LYS A 321 27.08 10.99 -2.81
N ILE A 322 25.90 10.68 -2.27
CA ILE A 322 25.73 9.75 -1.15
C ILE A 322 26.08 8.32 -1.58
N VAL A 323 25.55 7.84 -2.71
CA VAL A 323 25.89 6.51 -3.25
C VAL A 323 27.42 6.35 -3.39
N ASN A 324 28.08 7.34 -4.04
CA ASN A 324 29.53 7.30 -4.24
C ASN A 324 30.31 7.38 -2.91
N ARG A 325 29.86 8.18 -1.96
CA ARG A 325 30.46 8.27 -0.63
C ARG A 325 30.41 6.93 0.08
N LEU A 326 29.22 6.35 0.23
CA LEU A 326 29.05 5.08 0.93
C LEU A 326 29.86 3.95 0.28
N LYS A 327 29.91 3.90 -1.07
CA LYS A 327 30.74 2.95 -1.79
C LYS A 327 32.26 3.12 -1.51
N SER A 328 32.72 4.35 -1.38
CA SER A 328 34.16 4.64 -1.28
C SER A 328 34.70 4.65 0.14
N THR A 329 33.88 5.06 1.12
CA THR A 329 34.33 5.22 2.52
C THR A 329 34.01 4.01 3.40
N GLY A 330 32.94 3.25 3.06
CA GLY A 330 32.44 2.17 3.90
C GLY A 330 31.92 2.66 5.26
N GLU A 331 31.51 3.93 5.37
CA GLU A 331 30.92 4.47 6.59
C GLU A 331 29.56 3.80 6.86
N PRO A 332 29.29 3.40 8.11
CA PRO A 332 28.00 2.83 8.46
C PRO A 332 26.87 3.84 8.28
N ALA A 333 25.78 3.40 7.66
CA ALA A 333 24.60 4.22 7.46
C ALA A 333 23.36 3.31 7.29
N ILE A 334 22.19 3.79 7.65
CA ILE A 334 20.91 3.19 7.31
C ILE A 334 20.30 3.98 6.16
N VAL A 335 20.08 3.33 5.02
CA VAL A 335 19.49 3.94 3.82
C VAL A 335 18.11 3.36 3.58
N VAL A 336 17.09 4.20 3.66
CA VAL A 336 15.71 3.85 3.28
C VAL A 336 15.41 4.51 1.94
N ALA A 337 15.16 3.71 0.90
CA ALA A 337 14.97 4.23 -0.45
C ALA A 337 13.92 3.44 -1.25
N ALA A 338 13.21 4.11 -2.14
CA ALA A 338 12.23 3.48 -3.05
C ALA A 338 12.95 2.85 -4.28
N SER A 339 12.42 1.77 -4.90
CA SER A 339 11.14 1.12 -4.61
C SER A 339 11.28 -0.09 -3.68
N GLY A 340 10.18 -0.46 -3.03
CA GLY A 340 10.17 -1.56 -2.04
C GLY A 340 10.37 -2.96 -2.61
N MET A 341 10.11 -3.18 -3.91
CA MET A 341 10.36 -4.46 -4.61
C MET A 341 11.62 -4.42 -5.49
N CYS A 342 12.48 -3.42 -5.34
CA CYS A 342 13.69 -3.25 -6.14
C CYS A 342 13.43 -3.22 -7.67
N GLN A 343 12.32 -2.64 -8.12
CA GLN A 343 11.96 -2.49 -9.53
C GLN A 343 12.13 -1.05 -10.04
N GLY A 344 13.29 -0.47 -9.82
CA GLY A 344 13.56 0.92 -10.18
C GLY A 344 13.70 1.82 -8.95
N GLY A 345 13.71 3.14 -9.18
CA GLY A 345 13.92 4.12 -8.13
C GLY A 345 15.38 4.22 -7.66
N ARG A 346 15.58 4.98 -6.60
CA ARG A 346 16.93 5.32 -6.11
C ARG A 346 17.64 4.14 -5.46
N ILE A 347 16.89 3.17 -4.92
CA ILE A 347 17.46 1.96 -4.32
C ILE A 347 18.33 1.17 -5.29
N MET A 348 18.01 1.19 -6.60
CA MET A 348 18.77 0.44 -7.61
C MET A 348 20.23 0.89 -7.69
N ASN A 349 20.49 2.19 -7.53
CA ASN A 349 21.87 2.70 -7.53
C ASN A 349 22.67 2.25 -6.29
N TYR A 350 22.00 2.16 -5.13
CA TYR A 350 22.61 1.64 -3.90
C TYR A 350 22.88 0.15 -4.03
N LEU A 351 21.90 -0.63 -4.51
CA LEU A 351 22.07 -2.08 -4.71
C LEU A 351 23.21 -2.36 -5.71
N SER A 352 23.23 -1.70 -6.86
CA SER A 352 24.31 -1.84 -7.85
C SER A 352 25.71 -1.49 -7.29
N ALA A 353 25.78 -0.53 -6.36
CA ALA A 353 27.04 -0.07 -5.79
C ALA A 353 27.53 -0.92 -4.62
N LEU A 354 26.63 -1.52 -3.81
CA LEU A 354 26.92 -2.05 -2.49
C LEU A 354 26.61 -3.55 -2.33
N LEU A 355 25.81 -4.19 -3.21
CA LEU A 355 25.63 -5.65 -3.18
C LEU A 355 26.93 -6.45 -3.24
N PRO A 356 27.99 -6.01 -3.96
CA PRO A 356 29.27 -6.69 -3.94
C PRO A 356 30.07 -6.59 -2.63
N ASP A 357 29.68 -5.72 -1.71
CA ASP A 357 30.35 -5.57 -0.41
C ASP A 357 29.70 -6.50 0.63
N LYS A 358 30.48 -7.47 1.14
CA LYS A 358 30.04 -8.45 2.17
C LYS A 358 29.58 -7.82 3.50
N ARG A 359 29.92 -6.56 3.75
CA ARG A 359 29.50 -5.81 4.96
C ARG A 359 28.11 -5.21 4.80
N THR A 360 27.61 -5.16 3.56
CA THR A 360 26.28 -4.61 3.29
C THR A 360 25.21 -5.57 3.77
N ASP A 361 24.19 -5.00 4.42
CA ASP A 361 22.94 -5.68 4.78
C ASP A 361 21.79 -5.13 3.93
N VAL A 362 21.00 -6.00 3.34
CA VAL A 362 19.77 -5.62 2.65
C VAL A 362 18.57 -6.16 3.43
N ILE A 363 17.71 -5.27 3.92
CA ILE A 363 16.51 -5.65 4.65
C ILE A 363 15.29 -5.56 3.73
N LEU A 364 14.74 -6.70 3.35
CA LEU A 364 13.51 -6.79 2.57
C LEU A 364 12.31 -6.74 3.53
N ALA A 365 11.74 -5.57 3.68
CA ALA A 365 10.71 -5.26 4.66
C ALA A 365 9.29 -5.43 4.07
N GLY A 366 8.91 -6.61 3.59
CA GLY A 366 7.58 -6.90 3.07
C GLY A 366 7.56 -7.76 1.82
N TYR A 367 6.39 -7.85 1.20
CA TYR A 367 6.14 -8.68 0.03
C TYR A 367 7.06 -8.36 -1.15
N GLN A 368 7.59 -9.39 -1.79
CA GLN A 368 8.39 -9.30 -2.99
C GLN A 368 7.69 -10.10 -4.10
N ALA A 369 7.14 -9.39 -5.08
CA ALA A 369 6.38 -10.01 -6.16
C ALA A 369 7.23 -10.88 -7.08
N TYR A 370 6.63 -11.91 -7.65
CA TYR A 370 7.31 -12.80 -8.60
C TYR A 370 7.87 -12.01 -9.81
N GLY A 371 9.14 -12.26 -10.15
CA GLY A 371 9.83 -11.58 -11.25
C GLY A 371 10.37 -10.20 -10.91
N THR A 372 10.49 -9.86 -9.62
CA THR A 372 11.17 -8.64 -9.16
C THR A 372 12.57 -8.96 -8.66
N LEU A 373 13.48 -7.99 -8.73
CA LEU A 373 14.83 -8.12 -8.18
C LEU A 373 14.81 -8.41 -6.67
N GLY A 374 13.87 -7.79 -5.94
CA GLY A 374 13.69 -8.08 -4.51
C GLY A 374 13.37 -9.56 -4.25
N ARG A 375 12.58 -10.20 -5.14
CA ARG A 375 12.29 -11.64 -5.06
C ARG A 375 13.52 -12.49 -5.35
N GLU A 376 14.33 -12.13 -6.34
CA GLU A 376 15.59 -12.82 -6.67
C GLU A 376 16.56 -12.76 -5.48
N LEU A 377 16.74 -11.58 -4.87
CA LEU A 377 17.54 -11.41 -3.66
C LEU A 377 17.00 -12.25 -2.49
N GLN A 378 15.69 -12.27 -2.29
CA GLN A 378 15.03 -13.06 -1.24
C GLN A 378 15.24 -14.58 -1.42
N GLN A 379 15.34 -15.03 -2.67
CA GLN A 379 15.60 -16.43 -3.01
C GLN A 379 17.08 -16.82 -2.90
N GLY A 380 17.97 -15.86 -2.63
CA GLY A 380 19.40 -16.11 -2.43
C GLY A 380 20.20 -16.20 -3.72
N GLU A 381 19.73 -15.55 -4.80
CA GLU A 381 20.52 -15.48 -6.04
C GLU A 381 21.87 -14.80 -5.77
N MET A 382 22.96 -15.47 -6.19
CA MET A 382 24.32 -14.98 -5.96
C MET A 382 24.77 -13.96 -7.01
N GLN A 383 24.01 -13.78 -8.07
CA GLN A 383 24.24 -12.82 -9.14
C GLN A 383 22.90 -12.33 -9.67
N VAL A 384 22.76 -11.03 -9.84
CA VAL A 384 21.53 -10.38 -10.29
C VAL A 384 21.82 -9.36 -11.39
N SER A 385 20.83 -9.08 -12.24
CA SER A 385 21.00 -8.06 -13.30
C SER A 385 20.39 -6.71 -12.88
N ILE A 386 21.21 -5.67 -12.82
CA ILE A 386 20.80 -4.30 -12.53
C ILE A 386 21.24 -3.38 -13.68
N ASP A 387 20.28 -2.71 -14.33
CA ASP A 387 20.57 -1.83 -15.48
C ASP A 387 21.40 -2.53 -16.59
N ASN A 388 21.05 -3.78 -16.92
CA ASN A 388 21.74 -4.66 -17.87
C ASN A 388 23.23 -4.94 -17.50
N LYS A 389 23.55 -4.89 -16.23
CA LYS A 389 24.86 -5.28 -15.71
C LYS A 389 24.69 -6.38 -14.68
N ASP A 390 25.53 -7.40 -14.77
CA ASP A 390 25.60 -8.44 -13.78
C ASP A 390 26.31 -7.89 -12.52
N VAL A 391 25.67 -8.08 -11.38
CA VAL A 391 26.12 -7.63 -10.05
C VAL A 391 26.19 -8.85 -9.13
N GLU A 392 27.35 -9.09 -8.56
CA GLU A 392 27.53 -10.13 -7.54
C GLU A 392 26.80 -9.75 -6.25
N VAL A 393 26.18 -10.74 -5.60
CA VAL A 393 25.49 -10.58 -4.32
C VAL A 393 26.35 -11.18 -3.21
N ASN A 394 27.21 -10.37 -2.62
CA ASN A 394 28.00 -10.69 -1.44
C ASN A 394 27.39 -10.15 -0.15
N ALA A 395 26.44 -9.21 -0.28
CA ALA A 395 25.67 -8.62 0.80
C ALA A 395 24.80 -9.68 1.52
N GLN A 396 24.52 -9.46 2.79
CA GLN A 396 23.57 -10.29 3.53
C GLN A 396 22.14 -9.83 3.29
N ILE A 397 21.25 -10.76 2.98
CA ILE A 397 19.85 -10.49 2.68
C ILE A 397 19.00 -10.97 3.84
N HIS A 398 18.20 -10.05 4.41
CA HIS A 398 17.32 -10.30 5.54
C HIS A 398 15.87 -10.09 5.14
N GLY A 399 15.03 -11.11 5.32
CA GLY A 399 13.59 -11.00 5.24
C GLY A 399 13.00 -10.54 6.58
N MET A 400 12.17 -9.51 6.59
CA MET A 400 11.46 -9.03 7.78
C MET A 400 9.97 -8.87 7.48
N SER A 401 9.23 -9.97 7.50
CA SER A 401 7.80 -10.00 7.18
C SER A 401 6.93 -9.26 8.21
N GLY A 402 7.41 -9.08 9.45
CA GLY A 402 6.75 -8.26 10.47
C GLY A 402 6.61 -6.77 10.12
N TYR A 403 7.23 -6.32 9.02
CA TYR A 403 6.96 -5.02 8.41
C TYR A 403 5.95 -5.11 7.25
N SER A 404 5.30 -6.22 6.99
CA SER A 404 4.26 -6.27 5.95
C SER A 404 3.15 -5.26 6.25
N ALA A 405 2.65 -4.56 5.23
CA ALA A 405 1.48 -3.71 5.37
C ALA A 405 0.17 -4.48 5.23
N HIS A 406 0.23 -5.70 4.69
CA HIS A 406 -0.93 -6.56 4.54
C HIS A 406 -1.15 -7.44 5.77
N ALA A 407 -2.39 -7.69 6.08
CA ALA A 407 -2.82 -8.71 7.01
C ALA A 407 -2.24 -10.08 6.64
N ASP A 408 -1.83 -10.84 7.64
CA ASP A 408 -1.46 -12.22 7.46
C ASP A 408 -2.69 -13.15 7.57
N LYS A 409 -2.48 -14.46 7.45
CA LYS A 409 -3.55 -15.44 7.50
C LYS A 409 -4.40 -15.34 8.77
N GLU A 410 -3.76 -15.17 9.92
CA GLU A 410 -4.48 -15.09 11.21
C GLU A 410 -5.25 -13.77 11.35
N ASP A 411 -4.71 -12.68 10.81
CA ASP A 411 -5.41 -11.39 10.76
C ASP A 411 -6.64 -11.46 9.83
N LEU A 412 -6.50 -12.12 8.67
CA LEU A 412 -7.63 -12.33 7.75
C LEU A 412 -8.73 -13.19 8.40
N TYR A 413 -8.37 -14.25 9.11
CA TYR A 413 -9.34 -15.03 9.88
C TYR A 413 -10.04 -14.20 10.94
N ARG A 414 -9.28 -13.43 11.73
CA ARG A 414 -9.85 -12.55 12.76
C ARG A 414 -10.84 -11.56 12.16
N PHE A 415 -10.51 -10.99 10.99
CA PHE A 415 -11.42 -10.07 10.30
C PHE A 415 -12.71 -10.76 9.86
N ILE A 416 -12.64 -11.95 9.26
CA ILE A 416 -13.80 -12.70 8.78
C ILE A 416 -14.65 -13.20 9.95
N GLU A 417 -14.03 -13.85 10.93
CA GLU A 417 -14.72 -14.46 12.09
C GLU A 417 -15.29 -13.41 13.07
N GLY A 418 -14.73 -12.20 13.06
CA GLY A 418 -15.23 -11.08 13.86
C GLY A 418 -16.48 -10.40 13.31
N ILE A 419 -16.95 -10.76 12.11
CA ILE A 419 -18.19 -10.22 11.53
C ILE A 419 -19.39 -10.73 12.30
N THR A 420 -20.14 -9.79 12.94
CA THR A 420 -21.25 -10.17 13.83
C THR A 420 -22.35 -10.93 13.11
N THR A 421 -22.70 -10.52 11.90
CA THR A 421 -23.58 -11.27 11.00
C THR A 421 -22.71 -11.93 9.94
N PRO A 422 -22.45 -13.26 10.04
CA PRO A 422 -21.54 -13.95 9.14
C PRO A 422 -21.92 -13.80 7.68
N PRO A 423 -20.93 -13.74 6.77
CA PRO A 423 -21.18 -13.59 5.35
C PRO A 423 -21.92 -14.80 4.77
N LYS A 424 -22.85 -14.56 3.86
CA LYS A 424 -23.49 -15.57 3.04
C LYS A 424 -22.51 -16.18 2.06
N GLU A 425 -21.63 -15.33 1.52
CA GLU A 425 -20.60 -15.69 0.56
C GLU A 425 -19.31 -14.90 0.83
N VAL A 426 -18.18 -15.60 0.73
CA VAL A 426 -16.83 -15.02 0.78
C VAL A 426 -16.19 -15.18 -0.59
N HIS A 427 -15.73 -14.08 -1.16
CA HIS A 427 -15.03 -14.02 -2.45
C HIS A 427 -13.60 -13.59 -2.20
N LEU A 428 -12.65 -14.44 -2.58
CA LEU A 428 -11.22 -14.10 -2.47
C LEU A 428 -10.79 -13.29 -3.67
N ILE A 429 -10.16 -12.16 -3.39
CA ILE A 429 -9.60 -11.24 -4.38
C ILE A 429 -8.16 -10.88 -3.98
N HIS A 430 -7.44 -10.15 -4.80
CA HIS A 430 -6.13 -9.58 -4.49
C HIS A 430 -5.15 -10.63 -3.91
N GLY A 431 -4.86 -11.68 -4.69
CA GLY A 431 -3.99 -12.77 -4.28
C GLY A 431 -3.60 -13.67 -5.45
N GLU A 432 -2.50 -14.38 -5.29
CA GLU A 432 -2.06 -15.37 -6.27
C GLU A 432 -3.04 -16.56 -6.31
N PRO A 433 -3.33 -17.16 -7.49
CA PRO A 433 -4.33 -18.23 -7.62
C PRO A 433 -4.08 -19.42 -6.68
N LYS A 434 -2.82 -19.78 -6.45
CA LYS A 434 -2.46 -20.88 -5.55
C LYS A 434 -2.82 -20.53 -4.10
N THR A 435 -2.43 -19.34 -3.64
CA THR A 435 -2.75 -18.86 -2.29
C THR A 435 -4.26 -18.79 -2.08
N GLN A 436 -5.02 -18.27 -3.06
CA GLN A 436 -6.48 -18.23 -3.00
C GLN A 436 -7.09 -19.62 -2.89
N SER A 437 -6.61 -20.58 -3.68
CA SER A 437 -7.13 -21.95 -3.65
C SER A 437 -6.91 -22.63 -2.30
N GLU A 438 -5.72 -22.48 -1.72
CA GLU A 438 -5.38 -23.06 -0.41
C GLU A 438 -6.18 -22.36 0.71
N PHE A 439 -6.26 -21.03 0.70
CA PHE A 439 -7.01 -20.27 1.69
C PHE A 439 -8.53 -20.53 1.61
N ALA A 440 -9.08 -20.71 0.40
CA ALA A 440 -10.46 -21.09 0.20
C ALA A 440 -10.79 -22.43 0.87
N GLN A 441 -9.91 -23.44 0.74
CA GLN A 441 -10.09 -24.74 1.37
C GLN A 441 -10.10 -24.62 2.91
N GLU A 442 -9.20 -23.81 3.47
CA GLU A 442 -9.16 -23.58 4.91
C GLU A 442 -10.41 -22.85 5.43
N LEU A 443 -10.91 -21.84 4.70
CA LEU A 443 -12.16 -21.14 5.03
C LEU A 443 -13.39 -22.07 4.92
N GLN A 444 -13.44 -22.91 3.89
CA GLN A 444 -14.52 -23.92 3.74
C GLN A 444 -14.49 -24.93 4.88
N ALA A 445 -13.33 -25.37 5.32
CA ALA A 445 -13.19 -26.23 6.51
C ALA A 445 -13.66 -25.57 7.82
N ARG A 446 -13.64 -24.22 7.87
CA ARG A 446 -14.19 -23.42 8.98
C ARG A 446 -15.70 -23.12 8.81
N GLY A 447 -16.35 -23.61 7.75
CA GLY A 447 -17.77 -23.48 7.50
C GLY A 447 -18.21 -22.26 6.70
N PHE A 448 -17.30 -21.51 6.09
CA PHE A 448 -17.64 -20.40 5.19
C PHE A 448 -17.93 -20.90 3.77
N LEU A 449 -18.93 -20.31 3.13
CA LEU A 449 -19.16 -20.52 1.70
C LEU A 449 -18.22 -19.61 0.90
N VAL A 450 -17.18 -20.19 0.30
CA VAL A 450 -16.24 -19.49 -0.56
C VAL A 450 -16.59 -19.74 -2.03
N VAL A 451 -16.74 -18.66 -2.82
CA VAL A 451 -17.21 -18.66 -4.20
C VAL A 451 -16.12 -18.16 -5.18
#